data_53fbc6dd8c55e55f96fe22d93a846048
#
_entry.id   53fbc6dd8c55e55f96fe22d93a846048
#
_cell.length_a   1.000
_cell.length_b   1.000
_cell.length_c   1.000
_cell.angle_alpha   90.00
_cell.angle_beta   90.00
_cell.angle_gamma   90.00
#
_symmetry.space_group_name_H-M   'P 1'
#
loop_
_entity.id
_entity.type
_entity.pdbx_description
1 polymer ?
#
loop_
_entity_poly.entity_id
_entity_poly.type
_entity_poly.pdbx_seq_one_letter_code
_entity_poly.pdbx_strand_id
1 'polypeptide(L)'
;MMERMRMESANMAAKNIDKLAALFPNCLTEALDEKHSAPGRKAYKRAVNFERLRQMLSDEVLEGDEAYEFTWVGKKAAIMEANKAVRLTLRPYIDESVDWGRTGNLYIEGDNLSVLKLLQESYLGAIKIIYIDPPYNTGKDFIYRDNFRLGQEGYEEAMGVYDENGDKLFLNPENAGRFHSDWCSMMYARLLIARN
;
A
#
# COMPACT_ATOMS: atom_id res chain seq x y z
N MET A 1 13.59 29.80 3.60
CA MET A 1 13.50 28.74 4.67
C MET A 1 13.61 27.42 3.94
N MET A 2 14.70 26.65 4.07
CA MET A 2 14.84 25.35 3.42
C MET A 2 13.83 24.38 4.06
N GLU A 3 12.91 23.87 3.26
CA GLU A 3 12.00 22.82 3.67
C GLU A 3 12.81 21.56 3.96
N ARG A 4 12.72 21.04 5.19
CA ARG A 4 13.42 19.80 5.57
C ARG A 4 12.87 18.66 4.74
N MET A 5 13.73 17.98 3.99
CA MET A 5 13.40 16.79 3.24
C MET A 5 12.83 15.72 4.18
N ARG A 6 11.61 15.26 3.93
CA ARG A 6 10.97 14.20 4.72
C ARG A 6 11.53 12.85 4.28
N MET A 7 12.06 12.09 5.23
CA MET A 7 12.56 10.73 5.01
C MET A 7 11.40 9.72 5.11
N GLU A 8 10.48 9.77 4.15
CA GLU A 8 9.35 8.83 4.05
C GLU A 8 8.99 8.63 2.56
N SER A 9 8.42 7.47 2.23
CA SER A 9 7.94 7.20 0.87
C SER A 9 6.81 8.15 0.47
N ALA A 10 6.57 8.28 -0.84
CA ALA A 10 5.54 9.14 -1.37
C ALA A 10 4.14 8.80 -0.80
N ASN A 11 3.42 9.82 -0.35
CA ASN A 11 2.01 9.67 0.02
C ASN A 11 1.15 9.65 -1.25
N MET A 12 0.88 8.45 -1.77
CA MET A 12 0.14 8.27 -3.03
C MET A 12 -1.30 8.79 -2.95
N ALA A 13 -1.95 8.72 -1.79
CA ALA A 13 -3.29 9.29 -1.61
C ALA A 13 -3.28 10.82 -1.80
N ALA A 14 -2.30 11.51 -1.24
CA ALA A 14 -2.13 12.95 -1.44
C ALA A 14 -1.83 13.28 -2.91
N LYS A 15 -0.91 12.54 -3.55
CA LYS A 15 -0.60 12.71 -4.98
C LYS A 15 -1.83 12.47 -5.88
N ASN A 16 -2.68 11.52 -5.56
CA ASN A 16 -3.92 11.26 -6.30
C ASN A 16 -4.94 12.39 -6.13
N ILE A 17 -5.05 12.95 -4.92
CA ILE A 17 -5.89 14.15 -4.68
C ILE A 17 -5.35 15.33 -5.47
N ASP A 18 -4.03 15.53 -5.57
CA ASP A 18 -3.43 16.58 -6.36
C ASP A 18 -3.71 16.43 -7.86
N LYS A 19 -3.66 15.19 -8.39
CA LYS A 19 -4.05 14.88 -9.78
C LYS A 19 -5.53 15.18 -10.03
N LEU A 20 -6.42 14.77 -9.13
CA LEU A 20 -7.84 15.10 -9.22
C LEU A 20 -8.07 16.59 -9.14
N ALA A 21 -7.32 17.30 -8.30
CA ALA A 21 -7.38 18.75 -8.17
C ALA A 21 -6.99 19.48 -9.47
N ALA A 22 -6.00 18.95 -10.18
CA ALA A 22 -5.55 19.52 -11.45
C ALA A 22 -6.58 19.33 -12.58
N LEU A 23 -7.27 18.17 -12.60
CA LEU A 23 -8.26 17.85 -13.62
C LEU A 23 -9.65 18.44 -13.28
N PHE A 24 -10.04 18.41 -12.02
CA PHE A 24 -11.38 18.78 -11.52
C PHE A 24 -11.28 19.65 -10.26
N PRO A 25 -10.79 20.92 -10.38
CA PRO A 25 -10.54 21.77 -9.22
C PRO A 25 -11.80 22.02 -8.38
N ASN A 26 -12.97 22.06 -9.01
CA ASN A 26 -14.24 22.31 -8.34
C ASN A 26 -14.75 21.13 -7.48
N CYS A 27 -14.16 19.95 -7.61
CA CYS A 27 -14.50 18.80 -6.75
C CYS A 27 -13.77 18.81 -5.41
N LEU A 28 -12.84 19.75 -5.19
CA LEU A 28 -12.15 19.87 -3.92
C LEU A 28 -12.98 20.61 -2.90
N THR A 29 -12.86 20.17 -1.66
CA THR A 29 -13.47 20.80 -0.48
C THR A 29 -12.53 20.66 0.72
N GLU A 30 -12.85 21.33 1.81
CA GLU A 30 -12.17 21.16 3.09
C GLU A 30 -13.00 20.24 3.99
N ALA A 31 -12.36 19.27 4.61
CA ALA A 31 -12.94 18.41 5.62
C ALA A 31 -12.18 18.57 6.94
N LEU A 32 -12.89 18.40 8.06
CA LEU A 32 -12.29 18.44 9.38
C LEU A 32 -11.23 17.32 9.50
N ASP A 33 -10.04 17.69 9.90
CA ASP A 33 -8.98 16.73 10.23
C ASP A 33 -8.99 16.45 11.74
N GLU A 34 -9.70 15.40 12.12
CA GLU A 34 -9.83 15.01 13.53
C GLU A 34 -8.49 14.66 14.18
N LYS A 35 -7.54 14.10 13.39
CA LYS A 35 -6.22 13.69 13.90
C LYS A 35 -5.32 14.87 14.28
N HIS A 36 -5.49 16.01 13.63
CA HIS A 36 -4.69 17.21 13.87
C HIS A 36 -5.49 18.32 14.54
N SER A 37 -6.74 18.07 14.88
CA SER A 37 -7.59 18.98 15.66
C SER A 37 -7.34 18.81 17.16
N ALA A 38 -7.40 19.92 17.90
CA ALA A 38 -7.28 19.95 19.37
C ALA A 38 -8.44 20.76 19.95
N PRO A 39 -8.75 20.63 21.25
CA PRO A 39 -9.76 21.47 21.90
C PRO A 39 -9.49 22.94 21.66
N GLY A 40 -10.45 23.63 21.05
CA GLY A 40 -10.35 25.06 20.69
C GLY A 40 -9.60 25.34 19.38
N ARG A 41 -9.02 24.34 18.67
CA ARG A 41 -8.33 24.53 17.41
C ARG A 41 -8.72 23.45 16.39
N LYS A 42 -9.56 23.83 15.43
CA LYS A 42 -9.94 22.94 14.32
C LYS A 42 -8.87 22.96 13.23
N ALA A 43 -8.40 21.77 12.82
CA ALA A 43 -7.56 21.61 11.64
C ALA A 43 -8.43 21.09 10.47
N TYR A 44 -8.12 21.55 9.26
CA TYR A 44 -8.82 21.14 8.05
C TYR A 44 -7.82 20.51 7.08
N LYS A 45 -8.29 19.54 6.31
CA LYS A 45 -7.54 18.91 5.22
C LYS A 45 -8.33 18.97 3.93
N ARG A 46 -7.62 18.96 2.81
CA ARG A 46 -8.26 18.85 1.49
C ARG A 46 -8.95 17.49 1.35
N ALA A 47 -10.15 17.51 0.82
CA ALA A 47 -10.95 16.33 0.55
C ALA A 47 -11.61 16.44 -0.83
N VAL A 48 -11.97 15.29 -1.42
CA VAL A 48 -12.71 15.23 -2.68
C VAL A 48 -14.21 15.14 -2.36
N ASN A 49 -14.98 16.03 -2.94
CA ASN A 49 -16.43 15.95 -2.94
C ASN A 49 -16.88 15.10 -4.12
N PHE A 50 -17.23 13.84 -3.85
CA PHE A 50 -17.61 12.88 -4.88
C PHE A 50 -18.92 13.24 -5.59
N GLU A 51 -19.87 13.91 -4.93
CA GLU A 51 -21.10 14.38 -5.55
C GLU A 51 -20.82 15.42 -6.63
N ARG A 52 -19.92 16.37 -6.33
CA ARG A 52 -19.49 17.35 -7.34
C ARG A 52 -18.69 16.72 -8.47
N LEU A 53 -17.80 15.80 -8.16
CA LEU A 53 -17.04 15.07 -9.18
C LEU A 53 -17.99 14.30 -10.10
N ARG A 54 -18.99 13.63 -9.54
CA ARG A 54 -20.02 12.92 -10.28
C ARG A 54 -20.82 13.85 -11.19
N GLN A 55 -21.26 14.99 -10.71
CA GLN A 55 -21.97 16.00 -11.50
C GLN A 55 -21.13 16.49 -12.70
N MET A 56 -19.80 16.58 -12.53
CA MET A 56 -18.89 16.98 -13.60
C MET A 56 -18.64 15.88 -14.65
N LEU A 57 -18.85 14.62 -14.30
CA LEU A 57 -18.75 13.47 -15.19
C LEU A 57 -20.08 13.11 -15.85
N SER A 58 -21.19 13.69 -15.41
CA SER A 58 -22.56 13.49 -15.96
C SER A 58 -22.94 12.01 -16.11
N ASP A 59 -23.47 11.63 -17.27
CA ASP A 59 -24.02 10.31 -17.57
C ASP A 59 -22.94 9.22 -17.75
N GLU A 60 -21.67 9.59 -17.79
CA GLU A 60 -20.54 8.63 -17.86
C GLU A 60 -20.23 7.95 -16.52
N VAL A 61 -21.01 8.22 -15.47
CA VAL A 61 -20.88 7.58 -14.18
C VAL A 61 -21.81 6.39 -14.10
N LEU A 62 -21.25 5.20 -13.87
CA LEU A 62 -22.04 4.01 -13.59
C LEU A 62 -22.72 4.15 -12.23
N GLU A 63 -24.06 4.07 -12.24
CA GLU A 63 -24.91 4.05 -11.08
C GLU A 63 -25.48 2.65 -10.87
N GLY A 64 -25.40 2.14 -9.66
CA GLY A 64 -26.06 0.89 -9.27
C GLY A 64 -25.13 -0.11 -8.59
N ASP A 65 -25.74 -1.08 -7.96
CA ASP A 65 -25.05 -2.15 -7.20
C ASP A 65 -24.53 -3.29 -8.11
N GLU A 66 -24.87 -3.27 -9.40
CA GLU A 66 -24.54 -4.33 -10.36
C GLU A 66 -23.19 -4.06 -11.09
N ALA A 67 -22.13 -3.76 -10.33
CA ALA A 67 -20.78 -3.76 -10.87
C ALA A 67 -20.12 -5.13 -10.63
N TYR A 68 -19.48 -5.70 -11.67
CA TYR A 68 -18.66 -6.89 -11.47
C TYR A 68 -17.46 -6.52 -10.59
N GLU A 69 -17.54 -6.90 -9.34
CA GLU A 69 -16.52 -6.61 -8.36
C GLU A 69 -16.12 -7.87 -7.60
N PHE A 70 -14.82 -8.21 -7.64
CA PHE A 70 -14.25 -9.21 -6.75
C PHE A 70 -13.99 -8.60 -5.39
N THR A 71 -14.69 -9.03 -4.36
CA THR A 71 -14.60 -8.52 -3.01
C THR A 71 -14.34 -9.62 -1.98
N TRP A 72 -13.66 -9.27 -0.87
CA TRP A 72 -13.38 -10.17 0.25
C TRP A 72 -13.19 -9.36 1.54
N VAL A 73 -13.22 -10.05 2.68
CA VAL A 73 -12.96 -9.43 3.99
C VAL A 73 -11.49 -9.02 4.09
N GLY A 74 -11.22 -7.72 4.27
CA GLY A 74 -9.85 -7.17 4.32
C GLY A 74 -9.43 -6.36 3.10
N LYS A 75 -10.20 -6.37 1.98
CA LYS A 75 -9.87 -5.61 0.76
C LYS A 75 -9.62 -4.12 1.04
N LYS A 76 -10.49 -3.47 1.83
CA LYS A 76 -10.33 -2.05 2.19
C LYS A 76 -9.05 -1.81 3.00
N ALA A 77 -8.73 -2.70 3.94
CA ALA A 77 -7.50 -2.60 4.74
C ALA A 77 -6.25 -2.76 3.85
N ALA A 78 -6.27 -3.67 2.88
CA ALA A 78 -5.20 -3.84 1.90
C ALA A 78 -4.96 -2.57 1.07
N ILE A 79 -6.01 -1.90 0.61
CA ILE A 79 -5.92 -0.61 -0.10
C ILE A 79 -5.28 0.46 0.80
N MET A 80 -5.71 0.55 2.05
CA MET A 80 -5.16 1.52 3.00
C MET A 80 -3.69 1.25 3.28
N GLU A 81 -3.29 -0.01 3.46
CA GLU A 81 -1.90 -0.38 3.69
C GLU A 81 -1.03 -0.08 2.48
N ALA A 82 -1.47 -0.38 1.26
CA ALA A 82 -0.74 -0.03 0.04
C ALA A 82 -0.44 1.48 -0.07
N ASN A 83 -1.38 2.31 0.38
CA ASN A 83 -1.25 3.78 0.33
C ASN A 83 -0.52 4.39 1.54
N LYS A 84 -0.21 3.60 2.56
CA LYS A 84 0.47 4.09 3.76
C LYS A 84 1.95 4.33 3.46
N ALA A 85 2.42 5.55 3.74
CA ALA A 85 3.83 5.89 3.61
C ALA A 85 4.70 5.14 4.63
N VAL A 86 5.91 4.77 4.22
CA VAL A 86 6.94 4.16 5.09
C VAL A 86 8.09 5.14 5.31
N ARG A 87 8.72 5.06 6.49
CA ARG A 87 9.86 5.89 6.90
C ARG A 87 11.15 5.08 6.92
N LEU A 88 11.36 4.34 5.85
CA LEU A 88 12.53 3.51 5.65
C LEU A 88 13.40 4.11 4.53
N THR A 89 14.61 3.62 4.38
CA THR A 89 15.50 3.97 3.29
C THR A 89 16.27 2.75 2.83
N LEU A 90 16.57 2.70 1.54
CA LEU A 90 17.49 1.71 0.98
C LEU A 90 18.93 2.10 1.35
N ARG A 91 19.72 1.13 1.77
CA ARG A 91 21.14 1.31 2.08
C ARG A 91 21.99 0.54 1.08
N PRO A 92 22.98 1.18 0.44
CA PRO A 92 23.92 0.47 -0.41
C PRO A 92 24.76 -0.51 0.42
N TYR A 93 24.95 -1.72 -0.13
CA TYR A 93 25.81 -2.73 0.46
C TYR A 93 26.94 -3.04 -0.53
N ILE A 94 27.91 -2.12 -0.54
CA ILE A 94 28.95 -2.06 -1.58
C ILE A 94 29.88 -3.27 -1.51
N ASP A 95 30.21 -3.73 -0.30
CA ASP A 95 31.19 -4.80 -0.07
C ASP A 95 30.73 -6.16 -0.63
N GLU A 96 29.43 -6.38 -0.76
CA GLU A 96 28.86 -7.60 -1.36
C GLU A 96 28.31 -7.37 -2.77
N SER A 97 28.44 -6.16 -3.30
CA SER A 97 27.97 -5.84 -4.64
C SER A 97 29.00 -6.17 -5.71
N VAL A 98 28.57 -6.81 -6.78
CA VAL A 98 29.42 -7.09 -7.93
C VAL A 98 29.40 -5.91 -8.89
N ASP A 99 30.59 -5.37 -9.18
CA ASP A 99 30.79 -4.29 -10.16
C ASP A 99 29.91 -3.04 -9.88
N TRP A 100 29.85 -2.64 -8.62
CA TRP A 100 29.03 -1.54 -8.11
C TRP A 100 29.10 -0.26 -8.97
N GLY A 101 30.28 0.12 -9.45
CA GLY A 101 30.48 1.37 -10.19
C GLY A 101 29.95 1.35 -11.65
N ARG A 102 29.59 0.18 -12.22
CA ARG A 102 29.22 0.05 -13.63
C ARG A 102 27.92 -0.71 -13.86
N THR A 103 27.47 -1.54 -12.91
CA THR A 103 26.22 -2.29 -13.05
C THR A 103 25.01 -1.35 -13.02
N GLY A 104 24.04 -1.61 -13.91
CA GLY A 104 22.73 -0.99 -13.87
C GLY A 104 21.68 -1.89 -13.19
N ASN A 105 22.07 -3.07 -12.72
CA ASN A 105 21.18 -4.02 -12.07
C ASN A 105 21.13 -3.75 -10.57
N LEU A 106 19.95 -3.96 -9.97
CA LEU A 106 19.74 -3.84 -8.54
C LEU A 106 19.23 -5.16 -7.97
N TYR A 107 19.83 -5.59 -6.88
CA TYR A 107 19.29 -6.59 -5.98
C TYR A 107 18.93 -5.88 -4.68
N ILE A 108 17.69 -6.03 -4.24
CA ILE A 108 17.18 -5.34 -3.04
C ILE A 108 16.63 -6.40 -2.10
N GLU A 109 17.15 -6.43 -0.90
CA GLU A 109 16.78 -7.33 0.18
C GLU A 109 15.95 -6.59 1.22
N GLY A 110 14.85 -7.21 1.71
CA GLY A 110 13.96 -6.65 2.70
C GLY A 110 12.49 -6.98 2.47
N ASP A 111 11.62 -6.48 3.33
CA ASP A 111 10.17 -6.61 3.15
C ASP A 111 9.72 -6.02 1.81
N ASN A 112 9.18 -6.87 0.96
CA ASN A 112 8.87 -6.49 -0.42
C ASN A 112 7.77 -5.41 -0.54
N LEU A 113 6.80 -5.35 0.38
CA LEU A 113 5.79 -4.29 0.38
C LEU A 113 6.41 -2.93 0.69
N SER A 114 7.30 -2.88 1.68
CA SER A 114 8.05 -1.67 2.04
C SER A 114 8.99 -1.24 0.92
N VAL A 115 9.71 -2.19 0.31
CA VAL A 115 10.59 -1.93 -0.84
C VAL A 115 9.82 -1.36 -2.02
N LEU A 116 8.69 -1.95 -2.39
CA LEU A 116 7.85 -1.44 -3.47
C LEU A 116 7.39 0.00 -3.21
N LYS A 117 7.02 0.33 -1.97
CA LYS A 117 6.66 1.70 -1.58
C LYS A 117 7.82 2.69 -1.73
N LEU A 118 9.04 2.28 -1.41
CA LEU A 118 10.23 3.12 -1.59
C LEU A 118 10.58 3.33 -3.06
N LEU A 119 10.39 2.31 -3.90
CA LEU A 119 10.69 2.37 -5.32
C LEU A 119 9.70 3.23 -6.12
N GLN A 120 8.48 3.42 -5.64
CA GLN A 120 7.45 4.19 -6.37
C GLN A 120 7.92 5.58 -6.79
N GLU A 121 8.71 6.27 -5.99
CA GLU A 121 9.14 7.63 -6.32
C GLU A 121 10.07 7.68 -7.54
N SER A 122 10.96 6.69 -7.67
CA SER A 122 11.97 6.65 -8.73
C SER A 122 11.54 5.88 -9.97
N TYR A 123 10.62 4.92 -9.82
CA TYR A 123 10.26 3.97 -10.88
C TYR A 123 8.78 4.03 -11.31
N LEU A 124 8.03 5.03 -10.87
CA LEU A 124 6.62 5.18 -11.23
C LEU A 124 6.46 5.22 -12.77
N GLY A 125 5.70 4.26 -13.33
CA GLY A 125 5.46 4.14 -14.76
C GLY A 125 6.69 3.77 -15.61
N ALA A 126 7.83 3.41 -14.98
CA ALA A 126 9.07 3.10 -15.70
C ALA A 126 9.27 1.60 -15.97
N ILE A 127 8.58 0.73 -15.23
CA ILE A 127 8.76 -0.73 -15.30
C ILE A 127 7.91 -1.29 -16.45
N LYS A 128 8.53 -2.07 -17.32
CA LYS A 128 7.87 -2.71 -18.47
C LYS A 128 7.33 -4.08 -18.16
N ILE A 129 8.01 -4.84 -17.33
CA ILE A 129 7.65 -6.23 -16.99
C ILE A 129 7.93 -6.45 -15.52
N ILE A 130 7.00 -7.08 -14.82
CA ILE A 130 7.14 -7.52 -13.44
C ILE A 130 6.89 -9.02 -13.42
N TYR A 131 7.90 -9.77 -13.00
CA TYR A 131 7.81 -11.22 -12.78
C TYR A 131 7.76 -11.48 -11.28
N ILE A 132 6.78 -12.27 -10.81
CA ILE A 132 6.60 -12.57 -9.39
C ILE A 132 6.49 -14.06 -9.14
N ASP A 133 6.95 -14.49 -7.98
CA ASP A 133 6.80 -15.85 -7.45
C ASP A 133 6.20 -15.78 -6.04
N PRO A 134 4.88 -15.64 -5.93
CA PRO A 134 4.19 -15.49 -4.65
C PRO A 134 3.96 -16.84 -3.97
N PRO A 135 3.62 -16.85 -2.66
CA PRO A 135 3.07 -18.03 -2.01
C PRO A 135 1.84 -18.57 -2.76
N TYR A 136 1.78 -19.87 -2.98
CA TYR A 136 0.77 -20.49 -3.86
C TYR A 136 -0.60 -20.73 -3.20
N ASN A 137 -0.72 -20.41 -1.92
CA ASN A 137 -1.94 -20.59 -1.14
C ASN A 137 -2.46 -22.04 -1.08
N THR A 138 -1.54 -22.97 -0.83
CA THR A 138 -1.82 -24.42 -0.80
C THR A 138 -2.23 -24.94 0.58
N GLY A 139 -2.36 -24.06 1.57
CA GLY A 139 -2.66 -24.41 2.96
C GLY A 139 -1.45 -24.80 3.79
N LYS A 140 -0.27 -24.92 3.17
CA LYS A 140 1.03 -25.17 3.81
C LYS A 140 1.97 -23.98 3.67
N ASP A 141 1.55 -22.97 2.94
CA ASP A 141 2.36 -21.81 2.66
C ASP A 141 2.34 -20.81 3.82
N PHE A 142 3.47 -20.15 4.01
CA PHE A 142 3.56 -18.98 4.86
C PHE A 142 3.19 -17.73 4.06
N ILE A 143 2.41 -16.85 4.68
CA ILE A 143 2.10 -15.54 4.12
C ILE A 143 2.61 -14.44 5.04
N TYR A 144 2.92 -13.27 4.46
CA TYR A 144 3.34 -12.11 5.24
C TYR A 144 2.15 -11.52 6.00
N ARG A 145 2.37 -11.17 7.26
CA ARG A 145 1.41 -10.41 8.06
C ARG A 145 1.60 -8.93 7.81
N ASP A 146 1.08 -8.48 6.72
CA ASP A 146 0.86 -7.05 6.59
C ASP A 146 -0.18 -6.62 7.64
N ASN A 147 -0.16 -5.37 8.09
CA ASN A 147 -1.02 -4.86 9.18
C ASN A 147 -2.53 -4.81 8.82
N PHE A 148 -3.05 -5.82 8.15
CA PHE A 148 -4.46 -5.91 7.73
C PHE A 148 -5.42 -6.36 8.84
N ARG A 149 -4.91 -6.73 10.03
CA ARG A 149 -5.74 -7.27 11.12
C ARG A 149 -6.22 -6.16 12.04
N LEU A 150 -7.51 -5.95 12.00
CA LEU A 150 -8.25 -5.33 13.08
C LEU A 150 -8.50 -6.41 14.16
N GLY A 151 -7.77 -6.36 15.26
CA GLY A 151 -8.11 -7.00 16.52
C GLY A 151 -8.16 -8.52 16.55
N GLN A 152 -7.03 -9.17 16.78
CA GLN A 152 -6.95 -10.45 17.48
C GLN A 152 -5.64 -10.52 18.27
N GLU A 153 -5.71 -10.05 19.50
CA GLU A 153 -4.71 -10.25 20.56
C GLU A 153 -4.84 -11.68 21.13
N GLY A 154 -4.45 -12.70 20.49
CA GLY A 154 -4.57 -14.02 21.09
C GLY A 154 -3.99 -15.17 20.31
N TYR A 155 -3.68 -14.96 19.06
CA TYR A 155 -3.14 -16.03 18.20
C TYR A 155 -1.62 -15.93 17.99
N GLU A 156 -0.97 -15.00 18.66
CA GLU A 156 0.36 -14.53 18.31
C GLU A 156 1.53 -15.27 18.94
N GLU A 157 1.29 -16.11 19.95
CA GLU A 157 2.38 -16.79 20.67
C GLU A 157 2.75 -18.18 20.12
N ALA A 158 1.96 -18.79 19.27
CA ALA A 158 2.09 -20.22 19.00
C ALA A 158 2.98 -20.64 17.81
N MET A 159 3.31 -19.77 16.85
CA MET A 159 4.19 -20.16 15.72
C MET A 159 5.08 -19.01 15.27
N GLY A 160 6.17 -18.80 15.97
CA GLY A 160 7.23 -17.85 15.60
C GLY A 160 8.15 -18.42 14.52
N VAL A 161 7.71 -18.44 13.28
CA VAL A 161 8.61 -18.62 12.14
C VAL A 161 8.95 -17.24 11.61
N TYR A 162 10.23 -16.96 11.49
CA TYR A 162 10.74 -15.70 10.95
C TYR A 162 11.42 -16.02 9.62
N ASP A 163 11.36 -15.08 8.68
CA ASP A 163 12.16 -15.16 7.47
C ASP A 163 13.63 -14.78 7.74
N GLU A 164 14.46 -14.82 6.71
CA GLU A 164 15.88 -14.49 6.81
C GLU A 164 16.15 -13.04 7.25
N ASN A 165 15.16 -12.17 7.12
CA ASN A 165 15.22 -10.75 7.52
C ASN A 165 14.69 -10.50 8.93
N GLY A 166 14.18 -11.55 9.62
CA GLY A 166 13.56 -11.43 10.92
C GLY A 166 12.10 -11.03 10.91
N ASP A 167 11.44 -11.01 9.73
CA ASP A 167 10.03 -10.74 9.60
C ASP A 167 9.20 -11.98 9.95
N LYS A 168 8.16 -11.78 10.77
CA LYS A 168 7.32 -12.88 11.24
C LYS A 168 6.39 -13.38 10.16
N LEU A 169 6.61 -14.61 9.71
CA LEU A 169 5.72 -15.34 8.83
C LEU A 169 4.67 -16.08 9.65
N PHE A 170 3.50 -16.30 9.09
CA PHE A 170 2.54 -17.21 9.69
C PHE A 170 1.94 -18.17 8.67
N LEU A 171 1.66 -19.38 9.14
CA LEU A 171 1.02 -20.40 8.35
C LEU A 171 -0.43 -19.98 8.05
N ASN A 172 -0.85 -20.11 6.79
CA ASN A 172 -2.22 -19.88 6.34
C ASN A 172 -2.88 -21.23 6.04
N PRO A 173 -3.35 -21.98 7.06
CA PRO A 173 -3.90 -23.30 6.85
C PRO A 173 -5.24 -23.22 6.11
N GLU A 174 -5.50 -24.19 5.25
CA GLU A 174 -6.71 -24.26 4.40
C GLU A 174 -8.02 -24.24 5.21
N ASN A 175 -7.99 -24.72 6.45
CA ASN A 175 -9.14 -24.71 7.36
C ASN A 175 -9.34 -23.37 8.11
N ALA A 176 -8.49 -22.38 7.88
CA ALA A 176 -8.69 -21.05 8.44
C ALA A 176 -9.88 -20.37 7.76
N GLY A 177 -10.80 -19.82 8.54
CA GLY A 177 -11.97 -19.12 8.01
C GLY A 177 -11.68 -17.91 7.12
N ARG A 178 -10.41 -17.44 7.10
CA ARG A 178 -9.93 -16.31 6.30
C ARG A 178 -8.86 -16.71 5.28
N PHE A 179 -8.72 -17.98 5.00
CA PHE A 179 -7.68 -18.56 4.17
C PHE A 179 -7.45 -17.79 2.85
N HIS A 180 -8.48 -17.66 2.03
CA HIS A 180 -8.38 -16.92 0.76
C HIS A 180 -8.30 -15.40 0.97
N SER A 181 -9.03 -14.87 1.94
CA SER A 181 -9.08 -13.42 2.21
C SER A 181 -7.73 -12.87 2.66
N ASP A 182 -7.01 -13.59 3.50
CA ASP A 182 -5.70 -13.16 4.01
C ASP A 182 -4.66 -13.20 2.88
N TRP A 183 -4.65 -14.24 2.05
CA TRP A 183 -3.79 -14.30 0.86
C TRP A 183 -4.14 -13.20 -0.15
N CYS A 184 -5.43 -13.01 -0.46
CA CYS A 184 -5.88 -11.95 -1.36
C CYS A 184 -5.45 -10.56 -0.86
N SER A 185 -5.55 -10.30 0.44
CA SER A 185 -5.16 -9.01 1.03
C SER A 185 -3.67 -8.77 0.90
N MET A 186 -2.84 -9.78 1.18
CA MET A 186 -1.38 -9.72 1.01
C MET A 186 -1.01 -9.43 -0.45
N MET A 187 -1.56 -10.17 -1.38
CA MET A 187 -1.27 -10.00 -2.81
C MET A 187 -1.78 -8.67 -3.36
N TYR A 188 -2.99 -8.29 -2.99
CA TYR A 188 -3.64 -7.11 -3.54
C TYR A 188 -2.90 -5.82 -3.22
N ALA A 189 -2.40 -5.66 -2.00
CA ALA A 189 -1.59 -4.49 -1.64
C ALA A 189 -0.36 -4.35 -2.54
N ARG A 190 0.34 -5.44 -2.84
CA ARG A 190 1.52 -5.48 -3.72
C ARG A 190 1.17 -5.19 -5.17
N LEU A 191 0.09 -5.80 -5.68
CA LEU A 191 -0.38 -5.60 -7.05
C LEU A 191 -0.87 -4.16 -7.29
N LEU A 192 -1.49 -3.53 -6.30
CA LEU A 192 -1.88 -2.11 -6.39
C LEU A 192 -0.67 -1.20 -6.60
N ILE A 193 0.42 -1.46 -5.87
CA ILE A 193 1.64 -0.67 -6.00
C ILE A 193 2.34 -0.98 -7.33
N ALA A 194 2.41 -2.26 -7.70
CA ALA A 194 3.06 -2.70 -8.92
C ALA A 194 2.38 -2.17 -10.20
N ARG A 195 1.08 -1.87 -10.16
CA ARG A 195 0.32 -1.30 -11.28
C ARG A 195 0.68 0.16 -11.56
N ASN A 196 1.12 0.90 -10.57
CA ASN A 196 1.43 2.33 -10.67
C ASN A 196 2.78 2.57 -11.34
#